data_981776cd9487df9b159b2c3884ebcf14
#
_entry.id   981776cd9487df9b159b2c3884ebcf14
#
_cell.length_a   1.000
_cell.length_b   1.000
_cell.length_c   1.000
_cell.angle_alpha   90.00
_cell.angle_beta   90.00
_cell.angle_gamma   90.00
#
_symmetry.space_group_name_H-M   'P 1'
#
loop_
_entity.id
_entity.type
_entity.pdbx_description
1 polymer ?
#
loop_
_entity_poly.entity_id
_entity_poly.type
_entity_poly.pdbx_seq_one_letter_code
_entity_poly.pdbx_strand_id
1 'polypeptide(L)'
;VTRWIDQNFSLWSRSISGLDNEDIVIALAGEAYGRGSYRAAVNAVSTPFRNGTNRTYESSVYLGGLDTAYRDLIAADNVKLDRLTRLINGRSLEFLLEPGVFKYFGVRGYLNLMDAAADLVDTIDPSILSLDIVPGILEGYTDWEVFGIGDNPFGRLVDPACSVISASLTRTGDPADSDQGVFNERVFLRYDETENPEFNLRLGKALLTCAEAVGNSSWAGVGRSLILSALYGTGEDFDPAHSDLANARLYRILSPRDSYPRAVTVLPPPANTWAWTTAPVLSVTQESGVLNIDVSFPVGETHFMIIRGVQPFNRIQLYGIDFRTDPQFERYDSSGWSYYSQEQTLIVKMLHRSQVERIRIYF
;
A
#
# COMPACT_ATOMS: atom_id res chain seq x y z
N VAL A 1 -17.36 8.14 -0.80
CA VAL A 1 -16.24 7.27 -1.26
C VAL A 1 -16.77 6.13 -2.12
N THR A 2 -17.70 5.27 -1.62
CA THR A 2 -18.20 4.10 -2.36
C THR A 2 -18.72 4.46 -3.76
N ARG A 3 -19.57 5.50 -3.89
CA ARG A 3 -20.08 5.95 -5.19
C ARG A 3 -18.96 6.37 -6.16
N TRP A 4 -17.94 7.05 -5.66
CA TRP A 4 -16.77 7.42 -6.47
C TRP A 4 -16.02 6.18 -6.97
N ILE A 5 -15.81 5.18 -6.10
CA ILE A 5 -15.18 3.91 -6.47
C ILE A 5 -16.02 3.19 -7.53
N ASP A 6 -17.36 3.12 -7.38
CA ASP A 6 -18.26 2.46 -8.34
C ASP A 6 -18.19 3.09 -9.74
N GLN A 7 -18.16 4.42 -9.80
CA GLN A 7 -18.01 5.17 -11.05
C GLN A 7 -16.68 4.86 -11.73
N ASN A 8 -15.57 4.94 -10.99
CA ASN A 8 -14.25 4.69 -11.54
C ASN A 8 -14.03 3.24 -11.92
N PHE A 9 -14.50 2.28 -11.12
CA PHE A 9 -14.45 0.86 -11.47
C PHE A 9 -15.15 0.59 -12.80
N SER A 10 -16.30 1.22 -13.05
CA SER A 10 -17.03 1.12 -14.32
C SER A 10 -16.22 1.71 -15.50
N LEU A 11 -15.53 2.83 -15.31
CA LEU A 11 -14.66 3.43 -16.31
C LEU A 11 -13.45 2.55 -16.62
N TRP A 12 -12.70 2.13 -15.60
CA TRP A 12 -11.54 1.25 -15.75
C TRP A 12 -11.89 -0.07 -16.44
N SER A 13 -13.05 -0.65 -16.09
CA SER A 13 -13.52 -1.90 -16.72
C SER A 13 -13.79 -1.77 -18.22
N ARG A 14 -14.22 -0.59 -18.69
CA ARG A 14 -14.43 -0.33 -20.12
C ARG A 14 -13.13 -0.09 -20.88
N SER A 15 -12.17 0.54 -20.21
CA SER A 15 -10.92 0.96 -20.83
C SER A 15 -9.85 -0.14 -20.87
N ILE A 16 -10.01 -1.21 -20.07
CA ILE A 16 -8.95 -2.19 -19.77
C ILE A 16 -8.34 -2.88 -20.99
N SER A 17 -9.13 -3.10 -22.04
CA SER A 17 -8.66 -3.79 -23.26
C SER A 17 -7.69 -2.97 -24.12
N GLY A 18 -7.65 -1.65 -23.93
CA GLY A 18 -6.76 -0.73 -24.63
C GLY A 18 -5.70 -0.07 -23.72
N LEU A 19 -5.68 -0.41 -22.43
CA LEU A 19 -4.82 0.25 -21.46
C LEU A 19 -3.41 -0.31 -21.46
N ASP A 20 -2.47 0.62 -21.42
CA ASP A 20 -1.04 0.38 -21.24
C ASP A 20 -0.52 1.12 -19.98
N ASN A 21 -1.36 1.13 -18.91
CA ASN A 21 -1.05 1.81 -17.67
C ASN A 21 -1.24 0.90 -16.45
N GLU A 22 -0.17 0.73 -15.67
CA GLU A 22 -0.13 -0.19 -14.54
C GLU A 22 -1.02 0.27 -13.38
N ASP A 23 -1.11 1.58 -13.08
CA ASP A 23 -1.94 2.08 -11.97
C ASP A 23 -3.42 1.71 -12.17
N ILE A 24 -3.90 1.81 -13.41
CA ILE A 24 -5.30 1.45 -13.74
C ILE A 24 -5.52 -0.06 -13.64
N VAL A 25 -4.57 -0.87 -14.12
CA VAL A 25 -4.64 -2.33 -14.00
C VAL A 25 -4.70 -2.76 -12.53
N ILE A 26 -3.86 -2.16 -11.69
CA ILE A 26 -3.82 -2.46 -10.24
C ILE A 26 -5.13 -2.01 -9.57
N ALA A 27 -5.61 -0.80 -9.86
CA ALA A 27 -6.85 -0.29 -9.28
C ALA A 27 -8.05 -1.17 -9.66
N LEU A 28 -8.16 -1.56 -10.94
CA LEU A 28 -9.21 -2.44 -11.42
C LEU A 28 -9.13 -3.83 -10.77
N ALA A 29 -7.96 -4.48 -10.78
CA ALA A 29 -7.80 -5.83 -10.23
C ALA A 29 -8.05 -5.86 -8.71
N GLY A 30 -7.54 -4.86 -7.98
CA GLY A 30 -7.76 -4.72 -6.54
C GLY A 30 -9.22 -4.53 -6.17
N GLU A 31 -9.95 -3.68 -6.89
CA GLU A 31 -11.38 -3.48 -6.63
C GLU A 31 -12.22 -4.68 -7.08
N ALA A 32 -11.90 -5.30 -8.22
CA ALA A 32 -12.59 -6.48 -8.75
C ALA A 32 -12.50 -7.69 -7.79
N TYR A 33 -11.42 -7.81 -7.03
CA TYR A 33 -11.29 -8.81 -5.97
C TYR A 33 -12.45 -8.72 -4.97
N GLY A 34 -12.68 -7.54 -4.40
CA GLY A 34 -13.75 -7.32 -3.42
C GLY A 34 -15.16 -7.44 -4.01
N ARG A 35 -15.30 -7.40 -5.33
CA ARG A 35 -16.58 -7.50 -6.05
C ARG A 35 -16.86 -8.90 -6.61
N GLY A 36 -15.98 -9.87 -6.40
CA GLY A 36 -16.14 -11.21 -6.95
C GLY A 36 -15.99 -11.30 -8.49
N SER A 37 -15.40 -10.27 -9.11
CA SER A 37 -15.16 -10.20 -10.55
C SER A 37 -13.68 -10.26 -10.94
N TYR A 38 -12.83 -10.72 -10.01
CA TYR A 38 -11.38 -10.73 -10.14
C TYR A 38 -10.90 -11.38 -11.43
N ARG A 39 -11.35 -12.62 -11.71
CA ARG A 39 -10.97 -13.36 -12.93
C ARG A 39 -11.30 -12.59 -14.21
N ALA A 40 -12.49 -12.00 -14.27
CA ALA A 40 -12.92 -11.24 -15.43
C ALA A 40 -12.03 -10.01 -15.65
N ALA A 41 -11.71 -9.27 -14.57
CA ALA A 41 -10.84 -8.10 -14.63
C ALA A 41 -9.41 -8.48 -15.04
N VAL A 42 -8.82 -9.49 -14.39
CA VAL A 42 -7.47 -9.94 -14.72
C VAL A 42 -7.41 -10.47 -16.16
N ASN A 43 -8.36 -11.27 -16.62
CA ASN A 43 -8.37 -11.80 -18.00
C ASN A 43 -8.57 -10.71 -19.06
N ALA A 44 -9.24 -9.62 -18.74
CA ALA A 44 -9.45 -8.49 -19.65
C ALA A 44 -8.18 -7.66 -19.91
N VAL A 45 -7.15 -7.77 -19.05
CA VAL A 45 -5.88 -7.08 -19.26
C VAL A 45 -5.23 -7.53 -20.55
N SER A 46 -4.87 -6.57 -21.41
CA SER A 46 -4.36 -6.81 -22.74
C SER A 46 -3.08 -7.67 -22.76
N THR A 47 -2.94 -8.53 -23.78
CA THR A 47 -1.71 -9.32 -23.97
C THR A 47 -0.46 -8.44 -24.17
N PRO A 48 -0.51 -7.32 -24.91
CA PRO A 48 0.63 -6.40 -24.99
C PRO A 48 1.09 -5.88 -23.62
N PHE A 49 0.15 -5.51 -22.73
CA PHE A 49 0.52 -5.08 -21.37
C PHE A 49 1.12 -6.23 -20.56
N ARG A 50 0.51 -7.44 -20.60
CA ARG A 50 1.02 -8.60 -19.85
C ARG A 50 2.45 -8.98 -20.21
N ASN A 51 2.82 -8.84 -21.48
CA ASN A 51 4.13 -9.21 -22.03
C ASN A 51 5.04 -7.99 -22.23
N GLY A 52 4.55 -6.79 -21.95
CA GLY A 52 5.27 -5.54 -22.15
C GLY A 52 6.22 -5.20 -21.00
N THR A 53 6.99 -4.14 -21.22
CA THR A 53 7.93 -3.56 -20.25
C THR A 53 7.30 -2.48 -19.38
N ASN A 54 6.03 -2.11 -19.63
CA ASN A 54 5.31 -1.05 -18.91
C ASN A 54 4.68 -1.53 -17.59
N ARG A 55 5.12 -2.68 -17.11
CA ARG A 55 4.70 -3.26 -15.84
C ARG A 55 5.89 -3.47 -14.91
N THR A 56 5.62 -3.39 -13.62
CA THR A 56 6.61 -3.59 -12.56
C THR A 56 6.23 -4.80 -11.69
N TYR A 57 6.98 -5.02 -10.63
CA TYR A 57 6.63 -6.02 -9.60
C TYR A 57 5.25 -5.78 -8.97
N GLU A 58 4.70 -4.56 -9.04
CA GLU A 58 3.43 -4.23 -8.42
C GLU A 58 2.26 -4.98 -9.05
N SER A 59 2.17 -5.02 -10.39
CA SER A 59 1.12 -5.78 -11.07
C SER A 59 1.39 -7.28 -11.17
N SER A 60 2.63 -7.72 -10.87
CA SER A 60 3.00 -9.14 -10.96
C SER A 60 2.22 -10.03 -9.99
N VAL A 61 1.77 -9.48 -8.86
CA VAL A 61 0.95 -10.21 -7.87
C VAL A 61 -0.48 -10.48 -8.35
N TYR A 62 -0.88 -9.91 -9.50
CA TYR A 62 -2.12 -10.23 -10.20
C TYR A 62 -1.88 -11.03 -11.49
N LEU A 63 -0.80 -10.71 -12.20
CA LEU A 63 -0.58 -11.14 -13.58
C LEU A 63 0.51 -12.19 -13.75
N GLY A 64 1.28 -12.51 -12.69
CA GLY A 64 2.46 -13.37 -12.78
C GLY A 64 3.67 -12.65 -13.34
N GLY A 65 4.69 -13.40 -13.80
CA GLY A 65 6.01 -12.90 -14.19
C GLY A 65 6.92 -12.70 -12.99
N LEU A 66 6.76 -13.53 -11.96
CA LEU A 66 7.47 -13.42 -10.68
C LEU A 66 8.99 -13.61 -10.82
N ASP A 67 9.44 -14.37 -11.80
CA ASP A 67 10.85 -14.64 -12.08
C ASP A 67 11.65 -13.38 -12.45
N THR A 68 10.98 -12.36 -12.98
CA THR A 68 11.55 -11.04 -13.24
C THR A 68 11.19 -10.07 -12.12
N ALA A 69 9.91 -10.06 -11.73
CA ALA A 69 9.36 -9.12 -10.76
C ALA A 69 10.09 -9.13 -9.39
N TYR A 70 10.58 -10.29 -8.93
CA TYR A 70 11.30 -10.31 -7.65
C TYR A 70 12.61 -9.51 -7.71
N ARG A 71 13.29 -9.46 -8.86
CA ARG A 71 14.51 -8.65 -9.02
C ARG A 71 14.19 -7.17 -9.05
N ASP A 72 13.11 -6.80 -9.74
CA ASP A 72 12.64 -5.42 -9.78
C ASP A 72 12.22 -4.95 -8.40
N LEU A 73 11.53 -5.80 -7.63
CA LEU A 73 11.18 -5.53 -6.23
C LEU A 73 12.42 -5.29 -5.37
N ILE A 74 13.45 -6.15 -5.49
CA ILE A 74 14.70 -5.99 -4.75
C ILE A 74 15.42 -4.70 -5.14
N ALA A 75 15.50 -4.41 -6.43
CA ALA A 75 16.15 -3.20 -6.93
C ALA A 75 15.43 -1.94 -6.43
N ALA A 76 14.11 -1.90 -6.53
CA ALA A 76 13.29 -0.79 -6.03
C ALA A 76 13.43 -0.62 -4.50
N ASP A 77 13.40 -1.72 -3.76
CA ASP A 77 13.56 -1.71 -2.29
C ASP A 77 14.94 -1.20 -1.88
N ASN A 78 16.01 -1.64 -2.55
CA ASN A 78 17.37 -1.17 -2.29
C ASN A 78 17.52 0.33 -2.59
N VAL A 79 17.01 0.83 -3.71
CA VAL A 79 17.04 2.26 -4.07
C VAL A 79 16.31 3.09 -3.02
N LYS A 80 15.14 2.64 -2.57
CA LYS A 80 14.36 3.31 -1.52
C LYS A 80 15.11 3.31 -0.19
N LEU A 81 15.64 2.16 0.22
CA LEU A 81 16.39 2.01 1.47
C LEU A 81 17.64 2.90 1.47
N ASP A 82 18.42 2.90 0.39
CA ASP A 82 19.64 3.72 0.27
C ASP A 82 19.31 5.23 0.33
N ARG A 83 18.22 5.66 -0.29
CA ARG A 83 17.74 7.04 -0.25
C ARG A 83 17.36 7.43 1.19
N LEU A 84 16.52 6.63 1.85
CA LEU A 84 16.08 6.89 3.21
C LEU A 84 17.26 6.88 4.21
N THR A 85 18.18 5.93 4.06
CA THR A 85 19.39 5.85 4.88
C THR A 85 20.24 7.11 4.74
N ARG A 86 20.43 7.63 3.52
CA ARG A 86 21.16 8.88 3.29
C ARG A 86 20.47 10.08 3.93
N LEU A 87 19.15 10.18 3.82
CA LEU A 87 18.38 11.27 4.42
C LEU A 87 18.51 11.25 5.94
N ILE A 88 18.32 10.10 6.56
CA ILE A 88 18.40 9.94 8.02
C ILE A 88 19.83 10.23 8.53
N ASN A 89 20.86 9.65 7.90
CA ASN A 89 22.26 9.91 8.27
C ASN A 89 22.66 11.37 8.05
N GLY A 90 22.10 12.02 7.03
CA GLY A 90 22.25 13.46 6.76
C GLY A 90 21.40 14.36 7.65
N ARG A 91 20.64 13.81 8.62
CA ARG A 91 19.71 14.52 9.52
C ARG A 91 18.67 15.36 8.76
N SER A 92 18.24 14.92 7.56
CA SER A 92 17.19 15.58 6.78
C SER A 92 15.83 15.01 7.13
N LEU A 93 14.86 15.88 7.42
CA LEU A 93 13.47 15.50 7.67
C LEU A 93 12.70 15.13 6.39
N GLU A 94 13.30 15.26 5.20
CA GLU A 94 12.69 14.89 3.94
C GLU A 94 12.27 13.41 3.86
N PHE A 95 12.80 12.54 4.75
CA PHE A 95 12.32 11.17 4.83
C PHE A 95 10.83 11.08 5.20
N LEU A 96 10.26 12.09 5.89
CA LEU A 96 8.82 12.18 6.23
C LEU A 96 7.93 12.50 5.00
N LEU A 97 8.51 12.96 3.89
CA LEU A 97 7.78 13.13 2.63
C LEU A 97 7.41 11.77 2.01
N GLU A 98 8.16 10.71 2.34
CA GLU A 98 7.89 9.36 1.84
C GLU A 98 6.65 8.77 2.52
N PRO A 99 5.60 8.39 1.75
CA PRO A 99 4.39 7.81 2.33
C PRO A 99 4.65 6.52 3.11
N GLY A 100 4.14 6.45 4.35
CA GLY A 100 4.21 5.27 5.20
C GLY A 100 5.64 4.80 5.48
N VAL A 101 6.59 5.72 5.68
CA VAL A 101 8.01 5.41 5.87
C VAL A 101 8.25 4.53 7.10
N PHE A 102 7.54 4.74 8.20
CA PHE A 102 7.69 3.94 9.42
C PHE A 102 7.10 2.54 9.24
N LYS A 103 5.97 2.42 8.55
CA LYS A 103 5.43 1.12 8.12
C LYS A 103 6.40 0.38 7.19
N TYR A 104 7.07 1.11 6.29
CA TYR A 104 8.09 0.52 5.41
C TYR A 104 9.23 -0.10 6.21
N PHE A 105 9.74 0.61 7.24
CA PHE A 105 10.78 0.08 8.12
C PHE A 105 10.28 -1.10 8.96
N GLY A 106 9.14 -0.95 9.61
CA GLY A 106 8.57 -1.96 10.50
C GLY A 106 8.27 -3.27 9.79
N VAL A 107 7.61 -3.23 8.64
CA VAL A 107 7.27 -4.44 7.87
C VAL A 107 8.51 -5.20 7.42
N ARG A 108 9.60 -4.50 7.08
CA ARG A 108 10.85 -5.10 6.60
C ARG A 108 11.85 -5.40 7.70
N GLY A 109 11.56 -5.00 8.93
CA GLY A 109 12.44 -5.21 10.08
C GLY A 109 13.68 -4.30 10.10
N TYR A 110 13.65 -3.13 9.47
CA TYR A 110 14.73 -2.14 9.51
C TYR A 110 14.68 -1.30 10.80
N LEU A 111 14.62 -1.99 11.96
CA LEU A 111 14.37 -1.34 13.25
C LEU A 111 15.42 -0.30 13.62
N ASN A 112 16.72 -0.56 13.40
CA ASN A 112 17.77 0.41 13.69
C ASN A 112 17.59 1.72 12.89
N LEU A 113 17.09 1.63 11.64
CA LEU A 113 16.83 2.81 10.83
C LEU A 113 15.56 3.52 11.29
N MET A 114 14.56 2.75 11.72
CA MET A 114 13.34 3.25 12.31
C MET A 114 13.61 4.03 13.60
N ASP A 115 14.46 3.50 14.49
CA ASP A 115 14.88 4.17 15.73
C ASP A 115 15.68 5.45 15.43
N ALA A 116 16.63 5.40 14.50
CA ALA A 116 17.39 6.59 14.08
C ALA A 116 16.50 7.67 13.45
N ALA A 117 15.45 7.29 12.73
CA ALA A 117 14.44 8.22 12.21
C ALA A 117 13.60 8.83 13.36
N ALA A 118 13.24 8.03 14.35
CA ALA A 118 12.52 8.49 15.54
C ALA A 118 13.34 9.50 16.35
N ASP A 119 14.65 9.26 16.54
CA ASP A 119 15.56 10.21 17.18
C ASP A 119 15.58 11.57 16.46
N LEU A 120 15.46 11.56 15.11
CA LEU A 120 15.36 12.81 14.36
C LEU A 120 14.02 13.50 14.56
N VAL A 121 12.92 12.74 14.62
CA VAL A 121 11.58 13.27 14.93
C VAL A 121 11.57 13.98 16.26
N ASP A 122 12.28 13.46 17.28
CA ASP A 122 12.40 14.09 18.59
C ASP A 122 13.14 15.43 18.58
N THR A 123 13.90 15.72 17.52
CA THR A 123 14.56 17.03 17.38
C THR A 123 13.67 18.10 16.71
N ILE A 124 12.50 17.74 16.20
CA ILE A 124 11.60 18.68 15.52
C ILE A 124 11.07 19.72 16.52
N ASP A 125 11.20 20.99 16.18
CA ASP A 125 10.55 22.08 16.92
C ASP A 125 9.07 22.15 16.49
N PRO A 126 8.12 21.90 17.42
CA PRO A 126 6.70 21.92 17.09
C PRO A 126 6.18 23.29 16.60
N SER A 127 6.88 24.38 16.89
CA SER A 127 6.46 25.74 16.54
C SER A 127 6.72 26.13 15.09
N ILE A 128 7.55 25.34 14.37
CA ILE A 128 7.97 25.64 13.00
C ILE A 128 7.66 24.49 12.02
N LEU A 129 6.66 23.69 12.31
CA LEU A 129 6.26 22.58 11.43
C LEU A 129 5.85 23.11 10.06
N SER A 130 6.40 22.50 9.02
CA SER A 130 6.02 22.78 7.64
C SER A 130 4.91 21.80 7.18
N LEU A 131 4.00 22.27 6.36
CA LEU A 131 2.81 21.51 5.92
C LEU A 131 3.17 20.23 5.17
N ASP A 132 4.27 20.20 4.43
CA ASP A 132 4.70 19.09 3.58
C ASP A 132 5.04 17.82 4.38
N ILE A 133 5.62 17.96 5.58
CA ILE A 133 5.96 16.81 6.45
C ILE A 133 4.80 16.37 7.35
N VAL A 134 3.73 17.16 7.47
CA VAL A 134 2.58 16.85 8.33
C VAL A 134 1.96 15.47 8.04
N PRO A 135 1.73 15.07 6.76
CA PRO A 135 1.21 13.72 6.50
C PRO A 135 2.12 12.63 7.06
N GLY A 136 3.45 12.77 6.91
CA GLY A 136 4.43 11.81 7.44
C GLY A 136 4.47 11.75 8.95
N ILE A 137 4.22 12.87 9.65
CA ILE A 137 4.09 12.91 11.12
C ILE A 137 2.86 12.13 11.58
N LEU A 138 1.70 12.36 10.96
CA LEU A 138 0.46 11.68 11.32
C LEU A 138 0.47 10.19 10.97
N GLU A 139 1.05 9.81 9.81
CA GLU A 139 1.31 8.42 9.44
C GLU A 139 2.28 7.77 10.41
N GLY A 140 3.37 8.47 10.75
CA GLY A 140 4.39 8.01 11.69
C GLY A 140 3.80 7.73 13.08
N TYR A 141 2.89 8.56 13.57
CA TYR A 141 2.18 8.32 14.83
C TYR A 141 1.50 6.95 14.83
N THR A 142 0.69 6.67 13.83
CA THR A 142 -0.09 5.42 13.74
C THR A 142 0.77 4.19 13.43
N ASP A 143 1.80 4.36 12.60
CA ASP A 143 2.74 3.28 12.28
C ASP A 143 3.60 2.91 13.50
N TRP A 144 3.99 3.90 14.34
CA TRP A 144 4.75 3.66 15.57
C TRP A 144 3.95 2.83 16.58
N GLU A 145 2.65 3.06 16.72
CA GLU A 145 1.78 2.23 17.58
C GLU A 145 1.76 0.75 17.17
N VAL A 146 2.06 0.45 15.91
CA VAL A 146 2.07 -0.92 15.39
C VAL A 146 3.46 -1.56 15.44
N PHE A 147 4.50 -0.81 15.11
CA PHE A 147 5.85 -1.33 14.88
C PHE A 147 6.90 -0.79 15.85
N GLY A 148 6.63 0.32 16.52
CA GLY A 148 7.58 0.99 17.42
C GLY A 148 7.74 0.28 18.76
N ILE A 149 8.82 0.62 19.45
CA ILE A 149 9.11 0.14 20.80
C ILE A 149 9.31 1.37 21.70
N GLY A 150 8.66 1.39 22.86
CA GLY A 150 8.74 2.52 23.80
C GLY A 150 7.77 3.64 23.48
N ASP A 151 8.08 4.85 23.97
CA ASP A 151 7.22 6.01 23.82
C ASP A 151 7.13 6.45 22.36
N ASN A 152 5.93 6.94 21.97
CA ASN A 152 5.69 7.38 20.61
C ASN A 152 6.27 8.80 20.39
N PRO A 153 7.35 8.96 19.58
CA PRO A 153 8.02 10.25 19.40
C PRO A 153 7.15 11.29 18.67
N PHE A 154 6.11 10.83 17.96
CA PHE A 154 5.18 11.69 17.24
C PHE A 154 4.09 12.29 18.14
N GLY A 155 3.85 11.73 19.33
CA GLY A 155 2.73 12.14 20.19
C GLY A 155 2.68 13.64 20.46
N ARG A 156 3.85 14.25 20.75
CA ARG A 156 3.98 15.70 20.99
C ARG A 156 3.80 16.58 19.74
N LEU A 157 3.81 15.99 18.53
CA LEU A 157 3.70 16.69 17.26
C LEU A 157 2.27 16.65 16.68
N VAL A 158 1.37 15.82 17.20
CA VAL A 158 0.00 15.66 16.66
C VAL A 158 -0.79 16.96 16.74
N ASP A 159 -0.85 17.61 17.92
CA ASP A 159 -1.59 18.87 18.08
C ASP A 159 -0.97 20.02 17.27
N PRO A 160 0.37 20.23 17.25
CA PRO A 160 1.01 21.18 16.35
C PRO A 160 0.70 20.90 14.86
N ALA A 161 0.74 19.64 14.42
CA ALA A 161 0.38 19.26 13.06
C ALA A 161 -1.07 19.62 12.72
N CYS A 162 -2.00 19.36 13.63
CA CYS A 162 -3.39 19.79 13.49
C CYS A 162 -3.53 21.32 13.42
N SER A 163 -2.71 22.06 14.15
CA SER A 163 -2.69 23.52 14.10
C SER A 163 -2.22 24.04 12.75
N VAL A 164 -1.18 23.45 12.17
CA VAL A 164 -0.70 23.76 10.80
C VAL A 164 -1.79 23.48 9.76
N ILE A 165 -2.48 22.35 9.86
CA ILE A 165 -3.60 22.03 8.99
C ILE A 165 -4.67 23.10 9.11
N SER A 166 -5.09 23.44 10.34
CA SER A 166 -6.13 24.44 10.59
C SER A 166 -5.79 25.81 10.00
N ALA A 167 -4.54 26.25 10.12
CA ALA A 167 -4.07 27.52 9.59
C ALA A 167 -4.02 27.56 8.05
N SER A 168 -3.84 26.40 7.41
CA SER A 168 -3.71 26.27 5.95
C SER A 168 -5.00 25.85 5.26
N LEU A 169 -6.07 25.52 6.03
CA LEU A 169 -7.30 24.96 5.50
C LEU A 169 -8.10 26.02 4.74
N THR A 170 -8.43 25.72 3.49
CA THR A 170 -9.33 26.52 2.66
C THR A 170 -10.70 25.84 2.60
N ARG A 171 -11.75 26.62 2.75
CA ARG A 171 -13.15 26.17 2.61
C ARG A 171 -13.83 26.97 1.52
N THR A 172 -14.52 26.28 0.61
CA THR A 172 -15.31 26.89 -0.47
C THR A 172 -16.67 26.21 -0.54
N GLY A 173 -17.71 26.94 -0.98
CA GLY A 173 -19.10 26.48 -1.03
C GLY A 173 -19.92 26.96 0.15
N ASP A 174 -21.25 26.88 0.01
CA ASP A 174 -22.21 27.28 1.06
C ASP A 174 -22.77 26.01 1.73
N PRO A 175 -22.51 25.80 3.03
CA PRO A 175 -23.09 24.68 3.75
C PRO A 175 -24.63 24.74 3.86
N ALA A 176 -25.22 25.89 3.56
CA ALA A 176 -26.68 26.07 3.59
C ALA A 176 -27.42 25.50 2.38
N ASP A 177 -26.72 25.14 1.31
CA ASP A 177 -27.30 24.63 0.05
C ASP A 177 -27.45 23.09 0.05
N SER A 178 -27.54 22.48 1.25
CA SER A 178 -27.52 21.02 1.45
C SER A 178 -28.84 20.30 1.12
N ASP A 179 -29.85 20.99 0.59
CA ASP A 179 -31.20 20.42 0.37
C ASP A 179 -31.28 19.26 -0.66
N GLN A 180 -30.20 18.93 -1.33
CA GLN A 180 -30.18 17.84 -2.33
C GLN A 180 -29.22 16.68 -2.04
N GLY A 181 -28.62 16.59 -0.84
CA GLY A 181 -27.68 15.51 -0.50
C GLY A 181 -26.39 15.55 -1.30
N VAL A 182 -26.06 16.68 -1.92
CA VAL A 182 -24.82 16.94 -2.63
C VAL A 182 -23.85 17.58 -1.63
N PHE A 183 -22.61 17.07 -1.61
CA PHE A 183 -21.53 17.65 -0.79
C PHE A 183 -21.12 19.00 -1.38
N ASN A 184 -21.63 20.09 -0.82
CA ASN A 184 -21.48 21.45 -1.35
C ASN A 184 -20.30 22.22 -0.72
N GLU A 185 -19.77 21.75 0.42
CA GLU A 185 -18.60 22.36 1.05
C GLU A 185 -17.34 21.61 0.63
N ARG A 186 -16.41 22.29 -0.01
CA ARG A 186 -15.06 21.76 -0.28
C ARG A 186 -14.09 22.22 0.79
N VAL A 187 -13.29 21.29 1.28
CA VAL A 187 -12.23 21.54 2.25
C VAL A 187 -10.93 21.01 1.66
N PHE A 188 -9.98 21.90 1.44
CA PHE A 188 -8.70 21.52 0.84
C PHE A 188 -7.55 22.39 1.35
N LEU A 189 -6.32 21.93 1.14
CA LEU A 189 -5.12 22.72 1.34
C LEU A 189 -4.44 22.98 0.00
N ARG A 190 -3.84 24.15 -0.14
CA ARG A 190 -2.97 24.47 -1.26
C ARG A 190 -1.55 24.03 -0.91
N TYR A 191 -0.97 23.22 -1.77
CA TYR A 191 0.42 22.79 -1.69
C TYR A 191 1.14 23.44 -2.89
N ASP A 192 2.21 24.19 -2.65
CA ASP A 192 2.89 25.02 -3.67
C ASP A 192 1.92 25.91 -4.46
N GLU A 193 1.05 26.63 -3.76
CA GLU A 193 0.04 27.53 -4.31
C GLU A 193 -1.04 26.86 -5.17
N THR A 194 -0.96 25.54 -5.35
CA THR A 194 -1.91 24.74 -6.13
C THR A 194 -2.71 23.79 -5.25
N GLU A 195 -3.91 23.44 -5.71
CA GLU A 195 -4.66 22.33 -5.12
C GLU A 195 -4.08 21.02 -5.65
N ASN A 196 -3.51 20.19 -4.76
CA ASN A 196 -3.00 18.88 -5.11
C ASN A 196 -3.90 17.78 -4.51
N PRO A 197 -4.72 17.10 -5.33
CA PRO A 197 -5.64 16.08 -4.85
C PRO A 197 -4.92 14.89 -4.18
N GLU A 198 -3.76 14.46 -4.67
CA GLU A 198 -3.00 13.37 -4.08
C GLU A 198 -2.48 13.74 -2.69
N PHE A 199 -1.96 14.96 -2.51
CA PHE A 199 -1.52 15.48 -1.22
C PHE A 199 -2.70 15.57 -0.24
N ASN A 200 -3.82 16.19 -0.68
CA ASN A 200 -5.01 16.35 0.16
C ASN A 200 -5.62 15.01 0.57
N LEU A 201 -5.65 14.02 -0.32
CA LEU A 201 -6.13 12.69 -0.01
C LEU A 201 -5.21 11.96 0.98
N ARG A 202 -3.89 12.02 0.78
CA ARG A 202 -2.91 11.45 1.71
C ARG A 202 -3.05 12.08 3.09
N LEU A 203 -3.07 13.41 3.16
CA LEU A 203 -3.22 14.14 4.42
C LEU A 203 -4.54 13.81 5.10
N GLY A 204 -5.65 13.81 4.34
CA GLY A 204 -6.98 13.49 4.87
C GLY A 204 -7.04 12.09 5.47
N LYS A 205 -6.41 11.11 4.80
CA LYS A 205 -6.32 9.73 5.28
C LYS A 205 -5.45 9.63 6.55
N ALA A 206 -4.27 10.25 6.53
CA ALA A 206 -3.37 10.26 7.69
C ALA A 206 -4.02 10.92 8.90
N LEU A 207 -4.69 12.08 8.68
CA LEU A 207 -5.41 12.79 9.73
C LEU A 207 -6.58 11.97 10.28
N LEU A 208 -7.38 11.33 9.42
CA LEU A 208 -8.49 10.48 9.84
C LEU A 208 -7.99 9.33 10.72
N THR A 209 -6.98 8.59 10.27
CA THR A 209 -6.45 7.43 10.99
C THR A 209 -5.82 7.84 12.33
N CYS A 210 -5.03 8.92 12.35
CA CYS A 210 -4.42 9.44 13.57
C CYS A 210 -5.49 9.95 14.55
N ALA A 211 -6.49 10.72 14.06
CA ALA A 211 -7.56 11.25 14.87
C ALA A 211 -8.44 10.14 15.49
N GLU A 212 -8.69 9.06 14.78
CA GLU A 212 -9.38 7.88 15.30
C GLU A 212 -8.54 7.18 16.39
N ALA A 213 -7.23 7.09 16.21
CA ALA A 213 -6.32 6.50 17.18
C ALA A 213 -6.25 7.29 18.50
N VAL A 214 -6.26 8.63 18.42
CA VAL A 214 -6.26 9.51 19.61
C VAL A 214 -7.67 9.83 20.15
N GLY A 215 -8.73 9.33 19.52
CA GLY A 215 -10.12 9.56 19.93
C GLY A 215 -10.65 10.97 19.65
N ASN A 216 -10.09 11.69 18.67
CA ASN A 216 -10.49 13.07 18.34
C ASN A 216 -11.47 13.09 17.14
N SER A 217 -12.78 13.09 17.46
CA SER A 217 -13.85 13.06 16.45
C SER A 217 -13.89 14.30 15.54
N SER A 218 -13.49 15.47 16.05
CA SER A 218 -13.46 16.72 15.28
C SER A 218 -12.45 16.63 14.13
N TRP A 219 -11.23 16.21 14.43
CA TRP A 219 -10.18 16.03 13.42
C TRP A 219 -10.48 14.87 12.47
N ALA A 220 -11.11 13.81 12.96
CA ALA A 220 -11.62 12.75 12.08
C ALA A 220 -12.64 13.29 11.06
N GLY A 221 -13.50 14.26 11.46
CA GLY A 221 -14.40 14.98 10.57
C GLY A 221 -13.65 15.75 9.48
N VAL A 222 -12.62 16.51 9.84
CA VAL A 222 -11.78 17.25 8.89
C VAL A 222 -11.09 16.30 7.92
N GLY A 223 -10.52 15.20 8.40
CA GLY A 223 -9.89 14.17 7.56
C GLY A 223 -10.86 13.60 6.53
N ARG A 224 -12.11 13.28 6.94
CA ARG A 224 -13.15 12.82 6.00
C ARG A 224 -13.49 13.86 4.95
N SER A 225 -13.58 15.14 5.34
CA SER A 225 -13.87 16.24 4.41
C SER A 225 -12.75 16.43 3.39
N LEU A 226 -11.50 16.35 3.81
CA LEU A 226 -10.34 16.39 2.89
C LEU A 226 -10.37 15.23 1.88
N ILE A 227 -10.64 14.00 2.35
CA ILE A 227 -10.78 12.82 1.48
C ILE A 227 -11.89 13.06 0.44
N LEU A 228 -13.08 13.48 0.89
CA LEU A 228 -14.21 13.71 -0.02
C LEU A 228 -13.90 14.82 -1.03
N SER A 229 -13.31 15.92 -0.59
CA SER A 229 -12.95 17.04 -1.45
C SER A 229 -11.89 16.63 -2.50
N ALA A 230 -10.90 15.83 -2.12
CA ALA A 230 -9.90 15.32 -3.06
C ALA A 230 -10.50 14.37 -4.12
N LEU A 231 -11.51 13.58 -3.77
CA LEU A 231 -12.16 12.63 -4.68
C LEU A 231 -13.23 13.27 -5.58
N TYR A 232 -13.94 14.26 -5.08
CA TYR A 232 -15.07 14.91 -5.79
C TYR A 232 -14.78 16.36 -6.16
N GLY A 233 -13.59 16.86 -5.84
CA GLY A 233 -13.23 18.24 -6.09
C GLY A 233 -13.40 18.60 -7.57
N THR A 234 -14.24 19.58 -7.82
CA THR A 234 -14.45 20.21 -9.13
C THR A 234 -13.88 21.62 -9.03
N GLY A 235 -12.54 21.73 -8.96
CA GLY A 235 -11.90 23.03 -9.22
C GLY A 235 -11.97 23.34 -10.72
N GLU A 236 -11.92 24.61 -11.08
CA GLU A 236 -11.80 25.01 -12.49
C GLU A 236 -10.57 24.38 -13.18
N ASP A 237 -9.60 23.91 -12.37
CA ASP A 237 -8.37 23.25 -12.80
C ASP A 237 -8.47 21.71 -12.85
N PHE A 238 -9.59 21.11 -12.41
CA PHE A 238 -9.79 19.68 -12.44
C PHE A 238 -10.42 19.26 -13.77
N ASP A 239 -9.56 18.83 -14.71
CA ASP A 239 -10.02 18.27 -15.98
C ASP A 239 -10.44 16.80 -15.80
N PRO A 240 -11.74 16.49 -15.86
CA PRO A 240 -12.23 15.11 -15.79
C PRO A 240 -11.73 14.24 -16.96
N ALA A 241 -11.15 14.80 -18.01
CA ALA A 241 -10.57 14.05 -19.13
C ALA A 241 -9.22 13.42 -18.80
N HIS A 242 -8.53 13.88 -17.76
CA HIS A 242 -7.34 13.21 -17.18
C HIS A 242 -7.73 12.15 -16.15
N SER A 243 -8.99 11.79 -16.07
CA SER A 243 -9.61 11.19 -14.90
C SER A 243 -9.19 9.76 -14.60
N ASP A 244 -8.98 8.90 -15.62
CA ASP A 244 -8.80 7.47 -15.36
C ASP A 244 -7.48 7.17 -14.64
N LEU A 245 -6.38 7.78 -15.09
CA LEU A 245 -5.06 7.63 -14.48
C LEU A 245 -4.97 8.36 -13.13
N ALA A 246 -5.41 9.63 -13.08
CA ALA A 246 -5.40 10.41 -11.84
C ALA A 246 -6.26 9.70 -10.78
N ASN A 247 -7.45 9.22 -11.15
CA ASN A 247 -8.33 8.48 -10.25
C ASN A 247 -7.73 7.13 -9.82
N ALA A 248 -6.97 6.44 -10.67
CA ALA A 248 -6.27 5.22 -10.27
C ALA A 248 -5.17 5.50 -9.24
N ARG A 249 -4.45 6.62 -9.36
CA ARG A 249 -3.48 7.08 -8.35
C ARG A 249 -4.15 7.46 -7.03
N LEU A 250 -5.27 8.19 -7.08
CA LEU A 250 -6.06 8.49 -5.88
C LEU A 250 -6.57 7.20 -5.22
N TYR A 251 -7.04 6.22 -6.02
CA TYR A 251 -7.45 4.91 -5.51
C TYR A 251 -6.30 4.19 -4.79
N ARG A 252 -5.07 4.29 -5.33
CA ARG A 252 -3.86 3.74 -4.70
C ARG A 252 -3.62 4.34 -3.31
N ILE A 253 -3.72 5.67 -3.17
CA ILE A 253 -3.57 6.35 -1.89
C ILE A 253 -4.69 5.93 -0.92
N LEU A 254 -5.92 5.87 -1.41
CA LEU A 254 -7.08 5.44 -0.63
C LEU A 254 -6.94 3.99 -0.13
N SER A 255 -6.45 3.10 -0.98
CA SER A 255 -6.24 1.66 -0.72
C SER A 255 -7.39 1.02 0.09
N PRO A 256 -8.64 1.08 -0.41
CA PRO A 256 -9.83 0.72 0.38
C PRO A 256 -9.98 -0.80 0.55
N ARG A 257 -9.15 -1.59 -0.13
CA ARG A 257 -9.21 -3.06 -0.12
C ARG A 257 -7.90 -3.67 0.35
N ASP A 258 -8.00 -4.74 1.12
CA ASP A 258 -6.84 -5.56 1.54
C ASP A 258 -6.15 -6.27 0.36
N SER A 259 -6.84 -6.40 -0.77
CA SER A 259 -6.34 -6.98 -2.02
C SER A 259 -5.46 -6.04 -2.86
N TYR A 260 -5.11 -4.86 -2.34
CA TYR A 260 -4.13 -4.00 -3.00
C TYR A 260 -2.70 -4.52 -2.77
N PRO A 261 -1.76 -4.40 -3.76
CA PRO A 261 -0.39 -4.88 -3.59
C PRO A 261 0.30 -4.22 -2.39
N ARG A 262 0.81 -5.04 -1.48
CA ARG A 262 1.47 -4.54 -0.28
C ARG A 262 2.53 -5.47 0.25
N ALA A 263 3.46 -4.91 1.01
CA ALA A 263 4.35 -5.70 1.84
C ALA A 263 3.65 -6.08 3.16
N VAL A 264 3.83 -7.32 3.59
CA VAL A 264 3.27 -7.90 4.82
C VAL A 264 4.39 -8.60 5.58
N THR A 265 4.52 -8.35 6.89
CA THR A 265 5.45 -9.09 7.74
C THR A 265 5.04 -10.57 7.81
N VAL A 266 5.99 -11.45 7.55
CA VAL A 266 5.83 -12.91 7.73
C VAL A 266 6.49 -13.34 9.03
N LEU A 267 7.77 -13.02 9.22
CA LEU A 267 8.45 -13.20 10.49
C LEU A 267 9.10 -11.89 10.91
N PRO A 268 8.84 -11.43 12.13
CA PRO A 268 9.46 -10.22 12.64
C PRO A 268 10.97 -10.40 12.86
N PRO A 269 11.70 -9.35 13.23
CA PRO A 269 13.10 -9.45 13.64
C PRO A 269 13.31 -10.52 14.72
N PRO A 270 14.43 -11.26 14.69
CA PRO A 270 15.60 -11.07 13.80
C PRO A 270 15.49 -11.73 12.43
N ALA A 271 14.42 -12.47 12.14
CA ALA A 271 14.27 -13.20 10.87
C ALA A 271 14.02 -12.26 9.67
N ASN A 272 13.36 -11.13 9.89
CA ASN A 272 13.08 -10.09 8.89
C ASN A 272 12.48 -10.65 7.58
N THR A 273 11.55 -11.60 7.70
CA THR A 273 10.88 -12.20 6.54
C THR A 273 9.60 -11.44 6.25
N TRP A 274 9.42 -10.99 5.02
CA TRP A 274 8.21 -10.28 4.58
C TRP A 274 7.79 -10.74 3.18
N ALA A 275 6.51 -10.55 2.87
CA ALA A 275 5.93 -10.93 1.59
C ALA A 275 5.37 -9.72 0.84
N TRP A 276 5.56 -9.67 -0.47
CA TRP A 276 4.85 -8.81 -1.40
C TRP A 276 3.68 -9.59 -1.99
N THR A 277 2.47 -9.16 -1.72
CA THR A 277 1.26 -9.91 -2.09
C THR A 277 0.00 -9.04 -2.09
N THR A 278 -1.05 -9.52 -2.74
CA THR A 278 -2.42 -9.01 -2.65
C THR A 278 -3.30 -9.89 -1.78
N ALA A 279 -2.86 -11.10 -1.48
CA ALA A 279 -3.61 -12.04 -0.65
C ALA A 279 -3.49 -11.65 0.84
N PRO A 280 -4.59 -11.58 1.60
CA PRO A 280 -4.55 -11.44 3.05
C PRO A 280 -3.82 -12.62 3.69
N VAL A 281 -2.77 -12.32 4.46
CA VAL A 281 -2.09 -13.28 5.33
C VAL A 281 -2.83 -13.29 6.66
N LEU A 282 -3.50 -14.40 6.95
CA LEU A 282 -4.38 -14.53 8.11
C LEU A 282 -3.62 -14.93 9.36
N SER A 283 -2.65 -15.83 9.22
CA SER A 283 -1.81 -16.28 10.32
C SER A 283 -0.43 -16.70 9.84
N VAL A 284 0.54 -16.53 10.71
CA VAL A 284 1.90 -17.05 10.53
C VAL A 284 2.31 -17.72 11.85
N THR A 285 2.76 -18.97 11.77
CA THR A 285 3.31 -19.69 12.91
C THR A 285 4.60 -20.39 12.54
N GLN A 286 5.58 -20.35 13.44
CA GLN A 286 6.83 -21.10 13.27
C GLN A 286 7.05 -22.00 14.47
N GLU A 287 6.97 -23.31 14.24
CA GLU A 287 7.11 -24.33 15.28
C GLU A 287 7.94 -25.50 14.77
N SER A 288 8.85 -25.99 15.60
CA SER A 288 9.64 -27.21 15.32
C SER A 288 10.30 -27.23 13.93
N GLY A 289 10.80 -26.06 13.46
CA GLY A 289 11.45 -25.95 12.14
C GLY A 289 10.46 -25.89 10.97
N VAL A 290 9.18 -25.65 11.22
CA VAL A 290 8.16 -25.47 10.17
C VAL A 290 7.56 -24.08 10.26
N LEU A 291 7.63 -23.34 9.17
CA LEU A 291 6.92 -22.07 8.99
C LEU A 291 5.60 -22.36 8.26
N ASN A 292 4.50 -22.01 8.88
CA ASN A 292 3.16 -22.08 8.29
C ASN A 292 2.68 -20.66 8.00
N ILE A 293 2.17 -20.44 6.78
CA ILE A 293 1.60 -19.17 6.33
C ILE A 293 0.20 -19.47 5.80
N ASP A 294 -0.83 -18.98 6.47
CA ASP A 294 -2.22 -19.11 6.04
C ASP A 294 -2.62 -17.88 5.22
N VAL A 295 -3.02 -18.10 3.98
CA VAL A 295 -3.36 -17.05 3.01
C VAL A 295 -4.80 -17.22 2.56
N SER A 296 -5.53 -16.12 2.51
CA SER A 296 -6.91 -16.09 2.00
C SER A 296 -6.93 -15.52 0.58
N PHE A 297 -7.61 -16.23 -0.34
CA PHE A 297 -7.86 -15.75 -1.69
C PHE A 297 -9.13 -16.41 -2.26
N PRO A 298 -9.80 -15.81 -3.26
CA PRO A 298 -11.03 -16.40 -3.79
C PRO A 298 -10.81 -17.81 -4.37
N VAL A 299 -11.75 -18.70 -4.09
CA VAL A 299 -11.71 -20.09 -4.57
C VAL A 299 -11.71 -20.11 -6.10
N GLY A 300 -10.82 -20.94 -6.65
CA GLY A 300 -10.62 -21.06 -8.10
C GLY A 300 -9.75 -19.98 -8.72
N GLU A 301 -9.29 -19.00 -7.93
CA GLU A 301 -8.38 -17.96 -8.39
C GLU A 301 -6.92 -18.28 -8.02
N THR A 302 -6.01 -17.77 -8.82
CA THR A 302 -4.57 -17.89 -8.58
C THR A 302 -4.02 -16.62 -7.97
N HIS A 303 -3.34 -16.74 -6.84
CA HIS A 303 -2.56 -15.62 -6.30
C HIS A 303 -1.06 -15.85 -6.53
N PHE A 304 -0.33 -14.75 -6.53
CA PHE A 304 1.11 -14.70 -6.67
C PHE A 304 1.70 -13.98 -5.46
N MET A 305 2.85 -14.47 -4.99
CA MET A 305 3.52 -13.94 -3.81
C MET A 305 5.04 -14.00 -3.97
N ILE A 306 5.72 -12.94 -3.53
CA ILE A 306 7.17 -12.88 -3.42
C ILE A 306 7.52 -12.78 -1.94
N ILE A 307 8.21 -13.76 -1.37
CA ILE A 307 8.60 -13.79 0.05
C ILE A 307 10.10 -13.58 0.16
N ARG A 308 10.49 -12.53 0.87
CA ARG A 308 11.88 -12.10 1.09
C ARG A 308 12.38 -12.53 2.47
N GLY A 309 13.68 -12.78 2.60
CA GLY A 309 14.32 -13.15 3.87
C GLY A 309 14.09 -14.60 4.28
N VAL A 310 13.64 -15.46 3.36
CA VAL A 310 13.47 -16.89 3.63
C VAL A 310 14.84 -17.56 3.70
N GLN A 311 15.16 -18.14 4.85
CA GLN A 311 16.39 -18.93 5.00
C GLN A 311 16.33 -20.20 4.14
N PRO A 312 17.48 -20.79 3.78
CA PRO A 312 17.50 -22.09 3.09
C PRO A 312 16.66 -23.13 3.82
N PHE A 313 15.89 -23.89 3.09
CA PHE A 313 14.93 -24.86 3.62
C PHE A 313 14.99 -26.18 2.84
N ASN A 314 14.38 -27.23 3.42
CA ASN A 314 14.43 -28.59 2.88
C ASN A 314 13.32 -28.87 1.85
N ARG A 315 12.08 -28.40 2.14
CA ARG A 315 10.90 -28.67 1.31
C ARG A 315 9.77 -27.67 1.55
N ILE A 316 8.86 -27.59 0.59
CA ILE A 316 7.61 -26.84 0.71
C ILE A 316 6.43 -27.76 0.46
N GLN A 317 5.36 -27.55 1.28
CA GLN A 317 4.05 -28.13 1.02
C GLN A 317 3.05 -27.01 0.66
N LEU A 318 2.33 -27.24 -0.43
CA LEU A 318 1.10 -26.55 -0.79
C LEU A 318 -0.04 -27.57 -0.72
N TYR A 319 -1.18 -27.22 -0.14
CA TYR A 319 -2.32 -28.15 0.04
C TYR A 319 -1.97 -29.40 0.87
N GLY A 320 -0.98 -29.34 1.73
CA GLY A 320 -0.47 -30.51 2.45
C GLY A 320 0.33 -31.50 1.59
N ILE A 321 0.65 -31.20 0.35
CA ILE A 321 1.39 -32.04 -0.60
C ILE A 321 2.75 -31.40 -0.87
N ASP A 322 3.79 -32.22 -0.93
CA ASP A 322 5.14 -31.77 -1.26
C ASP A 322 5.22 -31.32 -2.74
N PHE A 323 5.64 -30.10 -2.96
CA PHE A 323 5.88 -29.55 -4.28
C PHE A 323 7.39 -29.42 -4.51
N ARG A 324 7.85 -29.93 -5.65
CA ARG A 324 9.24 -29.72 -6.07
C ARG A 324 9.41 -28.32 -6.63
N THR A 325 10.61 -27.77 -6.47
CA THR A 325 10.96 -26.50 -7.13
C THR A 325 10.95 -26.69 -8.65
N ASP A 326 10.42 -25.70 -9.35
CA ASP A 326 10.41 -25.65 -10.80
C ASP A 326 10.57 -24.20 -11.26
N PRO A 327 11.72 -23.81 -11.85
CA PRO A 327 11.91 -22.46 -12.38
C PRO A 327 10.92 -22.05 -13.47
N GLN A 328 10.22 -23.02 -14.08
CA GLN A 328 9.24 -22.76 -15.14
C GLN A 328 7.77 -22.90 -14.65
N PHE A 329 7.54 -22.97 -13.33
CA PHE A 329 6.22 -23.24 -12.75
C PHE A 329 5.13 -22.26 -13.23
N GLU A 330 5.48 -21.03 -13.59
CA GLU A 330 4.51 -20.05 -14.07
C GLU A 330 3.95 -20.38 -15.47
N ARG A 331 4.66 -21.20 -16.26
CA ARG A 331 4.21 -21.62 -17.60
C ARG A 331 3.08 -22.66 -17.57
N TYR A 332 2.89 -23.29 -16.43
CA TYR A 332 1.87 -24.33 -16.25
C TYR A 332 0.65 -23.79 -15.53
N ASP A 333 -0.49 -24.39 -15.77
CA ASP A 333 -1.78 -24.06 -15.13
C ASP A 333 -1.87 -24.62 -13.69
N SER A 334 -0.74 -24.93 -13.08
CA SER A 334 -0.63 -25.51 -11.74
C SER A 334 0.02 -24.55 -10.77
N SER A 335 -0.20 -24.80 -9.48
CA SER A 335 0.57 -24.17 -8.41
C SER A 335 2.02 -24.62 -8.47
N GLY A 336 2.91 -23.76 -8.00
CA GLY A 336 4.32 -24.03 -7.97
C GLY A 336 5.10 -22.92 -7.28
N TRP A 337 6.43 -23.15 -7.19
CA TRP A 337 7.33 -22.22 -6.54
C TRP A 337 8.75 -22.33 -7.07
N SER A 338 9.53 -21.28 -6.88
CA SER A 338 10.98 -21.29 -7.07
C SER A 338 11.66 -20.53 -5.94
N TYR A 339 12.89 -20.93 -5.60
CA TYR A 339 13.67 -20.30 -4.53
C TYR A 339 15.05 -19.86 -5.04
N TYR A 340 15.37 -18.60 -4.79
CA TYR A 340 16.63 -17.96 -5.14
C TYR A 340 17.44 -17.77 -3.85
N SER A 341 18.39 -18.67 -3.64
CA SER A 341 19.11 -18.78 -2.37
C SER A 341 20.04 -17.59 -2.09
N GLN A 342 20.63 -16.98 -3.12
CA GLN A 342 21.51 -15.82 -2.96
C GLN A 342 20.73 -14.60 -2.45
N GLU A 343 19.52 -14.42 -2.96
CA GLU A 343 18.63 -13.32 -2.60
C GLU A 343 17.68 -13.68 -1.45
N GLN A 344 17.75 -14.92 -0.94
CA GLN A 344 16.84 -15.44 0.07
C GLN A 344 15.36 -15.18 -0.29
N THR A 345 15.01 -15.40 -1.55
CA THR A 345 13.70 -15.04 -2.10
C THR A 345 12.97 -16.29 -2.60
N LEU A 346 11.78 -16.48 -2.06
CA LEU A 346 10.84 -17.52 -2.48
C LEU A 346 9.71 -16.86 -3.28
N ILE A 347 9.48 -17.34 -4.50
CA ILE A 347 8.33 -16.94 -5.31
C ILE A 347 7.32 -18.09 -5.37
N VAL A 348 6.06 -17.77 -5.20
CA VAL A 348 4.97 -18.75 -5.11
C VAL A 348 3.81 -18.33 -6.00
N LYS A 349 3.29 -19.28 -6.77
CA LYS A 349 2.02 -19.21 -7.49
C LYS A 349 1.10 -20.29 -6.90
N MET A 350 -0.06 -19.91 -6.43
CA MET A 350 -0.99 -20.85 -5.80
C MET A 350 -2.43 -20.66 -6.28
N LEU A 351 -2.99 -21.69 -6.91
CA LEU A 351 -4.41 -21.78 -7.22
C LEU A 351 -5.17 -22.13 -5.94
N HIS A 352 -6.08 -21.28 -5.51
CA HIS A 352 -6.90 -21.54 -4.32
C HIS A 352 -7.98 -22.58 -4.58
N ARG A 353 -7.93 -23.71 -3.88
CA ARG A 353 -8.95 -24.77 -3.87
C ARG A 353 -9.98 -24.54 -2.78
N SER A 354 -9.56 -23.84 -1.72
CA SER A 354 -10.39 -23.31 -0.65
C SER A 354 -10.08 -21.84 -0.43
N GLN A 355 -10.93 -21.12 0.30
CA GLN A 355 -10.71 -19.69 0.57
C GLN A 355 -9.43 -19.46 1.37
N VAL A 356 -9.06 -20.37 2.26
CA VAL A 356 -7.82 -20.29 3.03
C VAL A 356 -6.96 -21.49 2.66
N GLU A 357 -5.75 -21.19 2.20
CA GLU A 357 -4.75 -22.21 1.89
C GLU A 357 -3.50 -22.00 2.73
N ARG A 358 -2.79 -23.08 3.04
CA ARG A 358 -1.58 -23.06 3.85
C ARG A 358 -0.35 -23.38 3.04
N ILE A 359 0.65 -22.51 3.14
CA ILE A 359 2.02 -22.74 2.68
C ILE A 359 2.81 -23.23 3.90
N ARG A 360 3.48 -24.39 3.79
CA ARG A 360 4.38 -24.91 4.82
C ARG A 360 5.80 -24.98 4.29
N ILE A 361 6.74 -24.36 5.01
CA ILE A 361 8.16 -24.35 4.68
C ILE A 361 8.88 -25.08 5.81
N TYR A 362 9.63 -26.13 5.47
CA TYR A 362 10.35 -27.00 6.41
C TYR A 362 11.85 -26.69 6.34
N PHE A 363 12.40 -26.19 7.42
CA PHE A 363 13.82 -25.86 7.58
C PHE A 363 14.66 -27.04 8.04
#